data_fb38b723e9535c7aa4fcc269af7198b2
#
_entry.id   fb38b723e9535c7aa4fcc269af7198b2
#
_cell.length_a   1.000
_cell.length_b   1.000
_cell.length_c   1.000
_cell.angle_alpha   90.00
_cell.angle_beta   90.00
_cell.angle_gamma   90.00
#
_symmetry.space_group_name_H-M   'P 1'
#
loop_
_entity.id
_entity.type
_entity.pdbx_description
1 polymer ?
#
loop_
_entity_poly.entity_id
_entity_poly.type
_entity_poly.pdbx_seq_one_letter_code
_entity_poly.pdbx_strand_id
1 'polypeptide(L)'
;MEEYENRKFLRETRNYFKLILRIVRVRNLSSPLTEFLSVIIGVFIIYYGGVLVLQENTLKASEFLGFLFAIFQLMPPIKELSSVNNRIQESSAAGDRIFEILDTKPKISDSENSILLDKFQKSIVFKNVNFVYEDSVEPVLNDISVSVNKGEIIALVGPSGGGKSTLVDLIPRFYDPTSGEIIIDDINVKDIKIQSLRKLMGIVTQETFLFNESVKNNIAYGLENYPIEKIIEAAKAANAHNFILEMPDGYNTIIGERGVKISGGQRQRLSIARAILKNPDIMIFDEATSSLDNESEILVQEAIERMMVNRTTFVIAHRLSTIRNATRILVLDRGKIIQIGKHEDLIADEKGLYRKFYEMQFRD
;
A
#
# COMPACT_ATOMS: atom_id res chain seq x y z
N MET A 1 -1.19 -24.35 22.69
CA MET A 1 -1.11 -23.68 21.38
C MET A 1 -0.37 -24.54 20.34
N GLU A 2 0.77 -25.14 20.64
CA GLU A 2 1.56 -25.98 19.73
C GLU A 2 0.78 -27.12 19.10
N GLU A 3 -0.03 -27.89 19.87
CA GLU A 3 -0.86 -28.98 19.32
C GLU A 3 -1.93 -28.49 18.35
N TYR A 4 -2.47 -27.27 18.55
CA TYR A 4 -3.46 -26.69 17.63
C TYR A 4 -2.81 -26.32 16.30
N GLU A 5 -1.66 -25.64 16.35
CA GLU A 5 -0.91 -25.26 15.15
C GLU A 5 -0.40 -26.50 14.39
N ASN A 6 0.08 -27.52 15.10
CA ASN A 6 0.52 -28.76 14.48
C ASN A 6 -0.64 -29.49 13.76
N ARG A 7 -1.82 -29.56 14.38
CA ARG A 7 -3.01 -30.11 13.73
C ARG A 7 -3.45 -29.32 12.49
N LYS A 8 -3.40 -27.99 12.58
CA LYS A 8 -3.70 -27.10 11.44
C LYS A 8 -2.69 -27.31 10.31
N PHE A 9 -1.41 -27.32 10.62
CA PHE A 9 -0.33 -27.57 9.67
C PHE A 9 -0.49 -28.94 8.98
N LEU A 10 -0.72 -30.00 9.74
CA LEU A 10 -0.94 -31.33 9.19
C LEU A 10 -2.17 -31.40 8.28
N ARG A 11 -3.24 -30.69 8.61
CA ARG A 11 -4.44 -30.63 7.76
C ARG A 11 -4.14 -29.92 6.44
N GLU A 12 -3.49 -28.77 6.48
CA GLU A 12 -3.14 -28.00 5.27
C GLU A 12 -2.13 -28.78 4.41
N THR A 13 -1.12 -29.39 5.03
CA THR A 13 -0.15 -30.24 4.32
C THR A 13 -0.83 -31.44 3.64
N ARG A 14 -1.81 -32.09 4.29
CA ARG A 14 -2.57 -33.20 3.65
C ARG A 14 -3.41 -32.69 2.47
N ASN A 15 -4.02 -31.53 2.57
CA ASN A 15 -4.78 -30.93 1.48
C ASN A 15 -3.87 -30.59 0.29
N TYR A 16 -2.75 -29.95 0.57
CA TYR A 16 -1.72 -29.65 -0.43
C TYR A 16 -1.21 -30.92 -1.11
N PHE A 17 -0.87 -31.95 -0.34
CA PHE A 17 -0.43 -33.22 -0.87
C PHE A 17 -1.48 -33.89 -1.80
N LYS A 18 -2.77 -33.87 -1.42
CA LYS A 18 -3.85 -34.37 -2.27
C LYS A 18 -3.97 -33.61 -3.59
N LEU A 19 -3.82 -32.30 -3.56
CA LEU A 19 -3.84 -31.43 -4.75
C LEU A 19 -2.66 -31.73 -5.67
N ILE A 20 -1.45 -31.82 -5.12
CA ILE A 20 -0.24 -32.16 -5.87
C ILE A 20 -0.35 -33.55 -6.47
N LEU A 21 -0.80 -34.53 -5.70
CA LEU A 21 -1.02 -35.90 -6.23
C LEU A 21 -2.00 -35.94 -7.41
N ARG A 22 -3.08 -35.14 -7.35
CA ARG A 22 -4.03 -35.02 -8.45
C ARG A 22 -3.39 -34.46 -9.71
N ILE A 23 -2.65 -33.36 -9.56
CA ILE A 23 -1.92 -32.71 -10.66
C ILE A 23 -0.91 -33.68 -11.27
N VAL A 24 -0.08 -34.33 -10.44
CA VAL A 24 0.95 -35.26 -10.89
C VAL A 24 0.34 -36.47 -11.59
N ARG A 25 -0.78 -37.01 -11.06
CA ARG A 25 -1.48 -38.15 -11.70
C ARG A 25 -2.00 -37.80 -13.08
N VAL A 26 -2.68 -36.64 -13.22
CA VAL A 26 -3.20 -36.19 -14.53
C VAL A 26 -2.05 -35.92 -15.50
N ARG A 27 -1.00 -35.26 -15.07
CA ARG A 27 0.19 -34.94 -15.88
C ARG A 27 0.91 -36.25 -16.32
N ASN A 28 1.11 -37.16 -15.41
CA ASN A 28 1.84 -38.42 -15.69
C ASN A 28 1.00 -39.43 -16.46
N LEU A 29 -0.34 -39.32 -16.50
CA LEU A 29 -1.21 -40.22 -17.26
C LEU A 29 -1.15 -39.94 -18.77
N SER A 30 -0.87 -38.72 -19.15
CA SER A 30 -0.83 -38.28 -20.57
C SER A 30 0.23 -39.05 -21.37
N SER A 31 1.45 -39.21 -20.82
CA SER A 31 2.54 -39.89 -21.54
C SER A 31 2.32 -41.39 -21.77
N PRO A 32 1.94 -42.21 -20.77
CA PRO A 32 1.62 -43.60 -20.98
C PRO A 32 0.44 -43.85 -21.93
N LEU A 33 -0.56 -42.97 -21.89
CA LEU A 33 -1.73 -43.09 -22.77
C LEU A 33 -1.36 -42.86 -24.23
N THR A 34 -0.59 -41.81 -24.52
CA THR A 34 -0.09 -41.56 -25.88
C THR A 34 0.85 -42.64 -26.34
N GLU A 35 1.69 -43.20 -25.47
CA GLU A 35 2.59 -44.32 -25.80
C GLU A 35 1.82 -45.59 -26.13
N PHE A 36 0.80 -45.93 -25.33
CA PHE A 36 -0.08 -47.06 -25.58
C PHE A 36 -0.82 -46.94 -26.91
N LEU A 37 -1.41 -45.78 -27.22
CA LEU A 37 -2.07 -45.50 -28.49
C LEU A 37 -1.08 -45.61 -29.67
N SER A 38 0.14 -45.12 -29.50
CA SER A 38 1.20 -45.18 -30.53
C SER A 38 1.59 -46.61 -30.82
N VAL A 39 1.71 -47.46 -29.80
CA VAL A 39 2.00 -48.91 -29.97
C VAL A 39 0.88 -49.61 -30.72
N ILE A 40 -0.41 -49.33 -30.39
CA ILE A 40 -1.54 -49.94 -31.11
C ILE A 40 -1.50 -49.57 -32.60
N ILE A 41 -1.30 -48.25 -32.88
CA ILE A 41 -1.20 -47.77 -34.26
C ILE A 41 0.00 -48.43 -34.98
N GLY A 42 1.14 -48.54 -34.30
CA GLY A 42 2.33 -49.22 -34.83
C GLY A 42 2.08 -50.68 -35.18
N VAL A 43 1.37 -51.41 -34.32
CA VAL A 43 1.00 -52.84 -34.60
C VAL A 43 0.10 -52.92 -35.84
N PHE A 44 -0.91 -52.02 -35.97
CA PHE A 44 -1.76 -51.98 -37.16
C PHE A 44 -0.97 -51.68 -38.45
N ILE A 45 -0.02 -50.73 -38.40
CA ILE A 45 0.82 -50.38 -39.54
C ILE A 45 1.72 -51.56 -39.93
N ILE A 46 2.33 -52.24 -38.95
CA ILE A 46 3.20 -53.43 -39.18
C ILE A 46 2.38 -54.56 -39.78
N TYR A 47 1.20 -54.86 -39.24
CA TYR A 47 0.32 -55.92 -39.76
C TYR A 47 -0.13 -55.61 -41.18
N TYR A 48 -0.72 -54.45 -41.44
CA TYR A 48 -1.24 -54.10 -42.76
C TYR A 48 -0.12 -53.95 -43.80
N GLY A 49 0.97 -53.29 -43.43
CA GLY A 49 2.14 -53.12 -44.29
C GLY A 49 2.81 -54.46 -44.60
N GLY A 50 2.86 -55.39 -43.62
CA GLY A 50 3.31 -56.77 -43.82
C GLY A 50 2.47 -57.53 -44.84
N VAL A 51 1.14 -57.38 -44.83
CA VAL A 51 0.23 -57.94 -45.84
C VAL A 51 0.53 -57.42 -47.25
N LEU A 52 0.72 -56.11 -47.38
CA LEU A 52 1.03 -55.46 -48.68
C LEU A 52 2.38 -55.94 -49.26
N VAL A 53 3.36 -56.19 -48.40
CA VAL A 53 4.71 -56.63 -48.81
C VAL A 53 4.73 -58.14 -49.12
N LEU A 54 4.12 -58.99 -48.21
CA LEU A 54 4.29 -60.45 -48.28
C LEU A 54 3.20 -61.16 -49.07
N GLN A 55 2.00 -60.66 -49.12
CA GLN A 55 0.86 -61.29 -49.81
C GLN A 55 0.51 -60.62 -51.13
N GLU A 56 0.42 -59.28 -51.14
CA GLU A 56 -0.02 -58.54 -52.35
C GLU A 56 1.15 -58.15 -53.26
N ASN A 57 2.36 -58.17 -52.80
CA ASN A 57 3.59 -57.76 -53.52
C ASN A 57 3.47 -56.34 -54.11
N THR A 58 2.65 -55.50 -53.54
CA THR A 58 2.40 -54.11 -54.00
C THR A 58 3.42 -53.11 -53.48
N LEU A 59 4.13 -53.47 -52.37
CA LEU A 59 5.14 -52.63 -51.73
C LEU A 59 6.46 -53.40 -51.56
N LYS A 60 7.60 -52.75 -51.85
CA LYS A 60 8.89 -53.38 -51.57
C LYS A 60 9.25 -53.33 -50.10
N ALA A 61 9.90 -54.42 -49.61
CA ALA A 61 10.30 -54.50 -48.20
C ALA A 61 11.20 -53.35 -47.74
N SER A 62 12.07 -52.85 -48.66
CA SER A 62 12.97 -51.69 -48.37
C SER A 62 12.19 -50.39 -48.19
N GLU A 63 11.14 -50.16 -48.98
CA GLU A 63 10.27 -48.97 -48.88
C GLU A 63 9.45 -49.01 -47.61
N PHE A 64 8.93 -50.19 -47.23
CA PHE A 64 8.22 -50.38 -45.98
C PHE A 64 9.11 -50.13 -44.76
N LEU A 65 10.33 -50.65 -44.74
CA LEU A 65 11.28 -50.41 -43.65
C LEU A 65 11.64 -48.92 -43.54
N GLY A 66 11.85 -48.24 -44.67
CA GLY A 66 12.08 -46.78 -44.70
C GLY A 66 10.90 -45.99 -44.11
N PHE A 67 9.64 -46.40 -44.44
CA PHE A 67 8.43 -45.80 -43.89
C PHE A 67 8.31 -46.03 -42.39
N LEU A 68 8.55 -47.23 -41.87
CA LEU A 68 8.57 -47.52 -40.46
C LEU A 68 9.61 -46.65 -39.71
N PHE A 69 10.80 -46.52 -40.25
CA PHE A 69 11.84 -45.67 -39.68
C PHE A 69 11.39 -44.23 -39.59
N ALA A 70 10.79 -43.69 -40.67
CA ALA A 70 10.29 -42.33 -40.71
C ALA A 70 9.20 -42.11 -39.63
N ILE A 71 8.26 -43.04 -39.45
CA ILE A 71 7.21 -42.98 -38.42
C ILE A 71 7.83 -42.93 -37.03
N PHE A 72 8.80 -43.83 -36.73
CA PHE A 72 9.46 -43.85 -35.43
C PHE A 72 10.23 -42.54 -35.14
N GLN A 73 10.81 -41.92 -36.14
CA GLN A 73 11.46 -40.61 -36.02
C GLN A 73 10.50 -39.46 -35.79
N LEU A 74 9.24 -39.55 -36.20
CA LEU A 74 8.21 -38.55 -35.96
C LEU A 74 7.61 -38.56 -34.55
N MET A 75 7.74 -39.72 -33.83
CA MET A 75 7.15 -39.86 -32.49
C MET A 75 7.70 -38.87 -31.45
N PRO A 76 9.03 -38.64 -31.31
CA PRO A 76 9.57 -37.68 -30.35
C PRO A 76 9.08 -36.25 -30.58
N PRO A 77 9.10 -35.66 -31.80
CA PRO A 77 8.59 -34.32 -32.06
C PRO A 77 7.10 -34.17 -31.71
N ILE A 78 6.27 -35.18 -31.96
CA ILE A 78 4.84 -35.14 -31.60
C ILE A 78 4.67 -35.05 -30.08
N LYS A 79 5.45 -35.86 -29.31
CA LYS A 79 5.46 -35.83 -27.86
C LYS A 79 5.89 -34.43 -27.32
N GLU A 80 6.94 -33.84 -27.89
CA GLU A 80 7.39 -32.50 -27.54
C GLU A 80 6.33 -31.43 -27.83
N LEU A 81 5.66 -31.49 -28.97
CA LEU A 81 4.61 -30.56 -29.34
C LEU A 81 3.46 -30.53 -28.33
N SER A 82 3.07 -31.70 -27.83
CA SER A 82 2.06 -31.83 -26.76
C SER A 82 2.51 -31.16 -25.45
N SER A 83 3.81 -31.28 -25.11
CA SER A 83 4.37 -30.64 -23.91
C SER A 83 4.45 -29.11 -24.02
N VAL A 84 4.72 -28.61 -25.23
CA VAL A 84 4.77 -27.16 -25.52
C VAL A 84 3.41 -26.52 -25.32
N ASN A 85 2.32 -27.16 -25.75
CA ASN A 85 0.97 -26.65 -25.54
C ASN A 85 0.65 -26.45 -24.05
N ASN A 86 1.03 -27.41 -23.19
CA ASN A 86 0.83 -27.28 -21.73
C ASN A 86 1.65 -26.15 -21.14
N ARG A 87 2.90 -25.96 -21.58
CA ARG A 87 3.77 -24.84 -21.14
C ARG A 87 3.23 -23.49 -21.57
N ILE A 88 2.66 -23.40 -22.78
CA ILE A 88 2.02 -22.15 -23.25
C ILE A 88 0.83 -21.81 -22.36
N GLN A 89 -0.03 -22.78 -22.02
CA GLN A 89 -1.17 -22.52 -21.14
C GLN A 89 -0.74 -22.09 -19.72
N GLU A 90 0.27 -22.74 -19.14
CA GLU A 90 0.83 -22.35 -17.84
C GLU A 90 1.41 -20.93 -17.89
N SER A 91 2.16 -20.60 -18.96
CA SER A 91 2.77 -19.28 -19.15
C SER A 91 1.73 -18.20 -19.42
N SER A 92 0.66 -18.52 -20.17
CA SER A 92 -0.46 -17.60 -20.42
C SER A 92 -1.17 -17.23 -19.10
N ALA A 93 -1.48 -18.24 -18.27
CA ALA A 93 -2.12 -17.99 -16.97
C ALA A 93 -1.25 -17.17 -16.02
N ALA A 94 0.08 -17.31 -16.07
CA ALA A 94 1.00 -16.45 -15.33
C ALA A 94 1.04 -15.03 -15.92
N GLY A 95 1.03 -14.91 -17.26
CA GLY A 95 0.94 -13.63 -17.97
C GLY A 95 -0.32 -12.87 -17.60
N ASP A 96 -1.48 -13.52 -17.63
CA ASP A 96 -2.77 -12.90 -17.30
C ASP A 96 -2.76 -12.25 -15.90
N ARG A 97 -2.17 -12.93 -14.91
CA ARG A 97 -2.04 -12.38 -13.54
C ARG A 97 -1.11 -11.16 -13.48
N ILE A 98 -0.04 -11.15 -14.28
CA ILE A 98 0.89 -10.01 -14.36
C ILE A 98 0.18 -8.82 -15.01
N PHE A 99 -0.52 -9.07 -16.13
CA PHE A 99 -1.26 -8.01 -16.84
C PHE A 99 -2.45 -7.51 -16.06
N GLU A 100 -3.14 -8.34 -15.27
CA GLU A 100 -4.19 -7.91 -14.34
C GLU A 100 -3.69 -6.79 -13.39
N ILE A 101 -2.44 -6.92 -12.89
CA ILE A 101 -1.83 -5.89 -12.05
C ILE A 101 -1.37 -4.69 -12.88
N LEU A 102 -0.71 -4.92 -14.02
CA LEU A 102 -0.16 -3.85 -14.87
C LEU A 102 -1.26 -2.99 -15.50
N ASP A 103 -2.37 -3.61 -15.89
CA ASP A 103 -3.49 -2.93 -16.54
C ASP A 103 -4.46 -2.30 -15.53
N THR A 104 -4.24 -2.50 -14.22
CA THR A 104 -5.02 -1.84 -13.18
C THR A 104 -4.84 -0.33 -13.26
N LYS A 105 -5.90 0.36 -13.64
CA LYS A 105 -5.89 1.83 -13.72
C LYS A 105 -6.03 2.43 -12.32
N PRO A 106 -5.21 3.43 -11.96
CA PRO A 106 -5.39 4.17 -10.72
C PRO A 106 -6.80 4.79 -10.69
N LYS A 107 -7.52 4.63 -9.58
CA LYS A 107 -8.85 5.25 -9.39
C LYS A 107 -8.77 6.77 -9.35
N ILE A 108 -7.66 7.30 -8.80
CA ILE A 108 -7.37 8.73 -8.72
C ILE A 108 -6.29 9.04 -9.75
N SER A 109 -6.60 9.87 -10.72
CA SER A 109 -5.70 10.31 -11.79
C SER A 109 -5.87 11.80 -12.05
N ASP A 110 -4.88 12.39 -12.69
CA ASP A 110 -4.97 13.78 -13.13
C ASP A 110 -5.99 13.93 -14.26
N SER A 111 -6.79 15.00 -14.23
CA SER A 111 -7.62 15.39 -15.36
C SER A 111 -6.74 16.01 -16.47
N GLU A 112 -7.21 15.97 -17.71
CA GLU A 112 -6.47 16.55 -18.87
C GLU A 112 -6.15 18.03 -18.68
N ASN A 113 -7.02 18.76 -17.97
CA ASN A 113 -6.90 20.20 -17.71
C ASN A 113 -6.34 20.52 -16.31
N SER A 114 -5.73 19.54 -15.62
CA SER A 114 -5.22 19.77 -14.27
C SER A 114 -4.06 20.76 -14.27
N ILE A 115 -4.10 21.69 -13.30
CA ILE A 115 -3.16 22.79 -13.16
C ILE A 115 -2.10 22.49 -12.10
N LEU A 116 -0.94 23.13 -12.23
CA LEU A 116 0.11 23.06 -11.21
C LEU A 116 -0.19 24.08 -10.09
N LEU A 117 -0.07 23.62 -8.85
CA LEU A 117 -0.11 24.48 -7.66
C LEU A 117 1.27 24.49 -6.99
N ASP A 118 2.03 25.57 -7.14
CA ASP A 118 3.40 25.64 -6.65
C ASP A 118 3.50 25.98 -5.16
N LYS A 119 2.55 26.74 -4.62
CA LYS A 119 2.53 27.18 -3.22
C LYS A 119 1.10 27.26 -2.69
N PHE A 120 0.95 26.95 -1.42
CA PHE A 120 -0.29 27.18 -0.68
C PHE A 120 -0.31 28.60 -0.12
N GLN A 121 -1.37 29.37 -0.38
CA GLN A 121 -1.42 30.81 -0.08
C GLN A 121 -2.54 31.25 0.86
N LYS A 122 -3.75 30.66 0.73
CA LYS A 122 -4.96 31.19 1.38
C LYS A 122 -5.60 30.20 2.36
N SER A 123 -6.28 29.19 1.83
CA SER A 123 -7.14 28.33 2.63
C SER A 123 -7.42 26.97 1.99
N ILE A 124 -7.87 26.04 2.84
CA ILE A 124 -8.46 24.75 2.46
C ILE A 124 -9.92 24.80 2.89
N VAL A 125 -10.84 24.60 1.95
CA VAL A 125 -12.29 24.69 2.19
C VAL A 125 -12.96 23.37 1.83
N PHE A 126 -13.68 22.79 2.77
CA PHE A 126 -14.59 21.67 2.57
C PHE A 126 -16.01 22.23 2.41
N LYS A 127 -16.71 21.90 1.32
CA LYS A 127 -18.09 22.33 1.04
C LYS A 127 -19.00 21.13 0.90
N ASN A 128 -19.85 20.92 1.89
CA ASN A 128 -20.84 19.83 1.94
C ASN A 128 -20.25 18.46 1.53
N VAL A 129 -19.06 18.15 2.06
CA VAL A 129 -18.31 16.96 1.68
C VAL A 129 -18.94 15.73 2.33
N ASN A 130 -19.28 14.75 1.48
CA ASN A 130 -19.74 13.42 1.88
C ASN A 130 -18.75 12.39 1.32
N PHE A 131 -18.53 11.32 2.07
CA PHE A 131 -17.65 10.24 1.64
C PHE A 131 -18.12 8.88 2.14
N VAL A 132 -18.08 7.89 1.21
CA VAL A 132 -18.39 6.48 1.44
C VAL A 132 -17.27 5.66 0.83
N TYR A 133 -16.70 4.70 1.57
CA TYR A 133 -15.78 3.72 0.99
C TYR A 133 -16.53 2.73 0.08
N GLU A 134 -15.92 2.26 -0.98
CA GLU A 134 -16.54 1.36 -1.96
C GLU A 134 -17.10 0.07 -1.34
N ASP A 135 -16.41 -0.45 -0.31
CA ASP A 135 -16.81 -1.67 0.40
C ASP A 135 -17.81 -1.41 1.54
N SER A 136 -18.28 -0.17 1.68
CA SER A 136 -19.21 0.24 2.75
C SER A 136 -20.50 0.79 2.16
N VAL A 137 -21.62 0.56 2.86
CA VAL A 137 -22.93 1.16 2.52
C VAL A 137 -23.16 2.45 3.32
N GLU A 138 -22.53 2.58 4.48
CA GLU A 138 -22.73 3.72 5.37
C GLU A 138 -21.72 4.84 5.08
N PRO A 139 -22.17 6.11 5.07
CA PRO A 139 -21.29 7.26 4.88
C PRO A 139 -20.36 7.42 6.10
N VAL A 140 -19.06 7.53 5.82
CA VAL A 140 -18.03 7.79 6.84
C VAL A 140 -17.92 9.29 7.13
N LEU A 141 -18.16 10.14 6.13
CA LEU A 141 -18.28 11.59 6.29
C LEU A 141 -19.63 12.04 5.74
N ASN A 142 -20.29 12.95 6.46
CA ASN A 142 -21.63 13.39 6.13
C ASN A 142 -21.73 14.91 6.34
N ASP A 143 -21.88 15.65 5.24
CA ASP A 143 -22.08 17.10 5.18
C ASP A 143 -20.99 17.89 5.92
N ILE A 144 -19.73 17.57 5.65
CA ILE A 144 -18.60 18.29 6.23
C ILE A 144 -18.42 19.62 5.52
N SER A 145 -18.58 20.71 6.27
CA SER A 145 -18.37 22.08 5.80
C SER A 145 -17.50 22.85 6.78
N VAL A 146 -16.25 23.14 6.37
CA VAL A 146 -15.28 23.87 7.19
C VAL A 146 -14.25 24.56 6.30
N SER A 147 -13.80 25.74 6.73
CA SER A 147 -12.70 26.47 6.11
C SER A 147 -11.52 26.56 7.08
N VAL A 148 -10.32 26.27 6.58
CA VAL A 148 -9.06 26.32 7.31
C VAL A 148 -8.13 27.30 6.61
N ASN A 149 -7.72 28.35 7.30
CA ASN A 149 -6.83 29.37 6.75
C ASN A 149 -5.37 28.95 6.84
N LYS A 150 -4.54 29.53 5.99
CA LYS A 150 -3.09 29.34 6.04
C LYS A 150 -2.54 29.67 7.42
N GLY A 151 -1.69 28.78 7.96
CA GLY A 151 -1.05 28.92 9.27
C GLY A 151 -1.91 28.48 10.44
N GLU A 152 -3.17 28.04 10.23
CA GLU A 152 -3.98 27.46 11.29
C GLU A 152 -3.54 26.03 11.65
N ILE A 153 -3.58 25.73 12.94
CA ILE A 153 -3.37 24.37 13.48
C ILE A 153 -4.75 23.82 13.86
N ILE A 154 -5.20 22.79 13.18
CA ILE A 154 -6.50 22.15 13.36
C ILE A 154 -6.30 20.82 14.08
N ALA A 155 -6.82 20.70 15.29
CA ALA A 155 -6.88 19.44 16.01
C ALA A 155 -8.21 18.72 15.74
N LEU A 156 -8.13 17.45 15.32
CA LEU A 156 -9.29 16.58 15.11
C LEU A 156 -9.47 15.67 16.32
N VAL A 157 -10.62 15.76 16.99
CA VAL A 157 -10.93 15.02 18.20
C VAL A 157 -12.26 14.26 18.01
N GLY A 158 -12.40 13.10 18.62
CA GLY A 158 -13.61 12.30 18.54
C GLY A 158 -13.37 10.80 18.71
N PRO A 159 -14.41 9.97 18.75
CA PRO A 159 -14.29 8.54 18.95
C PRO A 159 -13.55 7.86 17.78
N SER A 160 -13.04 6.65 18.04
CA SER A 160 -12.52 5.79 16.94
C SER A 160 -13.66 5.52 15.95
N GLY A 161 -13.36 5.54 14.66
CA GLY A 161 -14.37 5.41 13.60
C GLY A 161 -15.20 6.69 13.35
N GLY A 162 -14.93 7.82 14.02
CA GLY A 162 -15.64 9.09 13.81
C GLY A 162 -15.37 9.80 12.48
N GLY A 163 -14.48 9.28 11.61
CA GLY A 163 -14.17 9.85 10.31
C GLY A 163 -12.93 10.76 10.27
N LYS A 164 -12.15 10.85 11.36
CA LYS A 164 -10.98 11.75 11.49
C LYS A 164 -9.91 11.48 10.43
N SER A 165 -9.42 10.24 10.34
CA SER A 165 -8.38 9.84 9.35
C SER A 165 -8.92 9.98 7.93
N THR A 166 -10.18 9.62 7.69
CA THR A 166 -10.82 9.79 6.38
C THR A 166 -10.84 11.25 5.95
N LEU A 167 -11.16 12.17 6.88
CA LEU A 167 -11.18 13.61 6.57
C LEU A 167 -9.80 14.13 6.14
N VAL A 168 -8.74 13.72 6.82
CA VAL A 168 -7.37 14.17 6.47
C VAL A 168 -6.85 13.48 5.21
N ASP A 169 -7.28 12.25 4.90
CA ASP A 169 -6.90 11.51 3.69
C ASP A 169 -7.49 12.10 2.40
N LEU A 170 -8.59 12.84 2.51
CA LEU A 170 -9.16 13.55 1.37
C LEU A 170 -8.31 14.77 0.95
N ILE A 171 -7.54 15.37 1.86
CA ILE A 171 -6.73 16.57 1.56
C ILE A 171 -5.65 16.26 0.51
N PRO A 172 -4.81 15.20 0.65
CA PRO A 172 -3.83 14.81 -0.35
C PRO A 172 -4.46 14.09 -1.56
N ARG A 173 -5.79 14.03 -1.62
CA ARG A 173 -6.53 13.34 -2.65
C ARG A 173 -6.09 11.86 -2.76
N PHE A 174 -6.10 11.14 -1.61
CA PHE A 174 -6.00 9.68 -1.62
C PHE A 174 -7.34 9.07 -2.04
N TYR A 175 -8.43 9.79 -1.79
CA TYR A 175 -9.77 9.51 -2.23
C TYR A 175 -10.41 10.79 -2.74
N ASP A 176 -11.34 10.69 -3.68
CA ASP A 176 -12.23 11.78 -4.08
C ASP A 176 -13.52 11.73 -3.24
N PRO A 177 -14.07 12.86 -2.81
CA PRO A 177 -15.35 12.89 -2.10
C PRO A 177 -16.47 12.32 -3.00
N THR A 178 -17.41 11.59 -2.40
CA THR A 178 -18.60 11.04 -3.07
C THR A 178 -19.51 12.16 -3.55
N SER A 179 -19.65 13.22 -2.75
CA SER A 179 -20.32 14.47 -3.13
C SER A 179 -19.73 15.64 -2.35
N GLY A 180 -20.02 16.87 -2.79
CA GLY A 180 -19.38 18.07 -2.29
C GLY A 180 -18.01 18.32 -2.92
N GLU A 181 -17.30 19.32 -2.41
CA GLU A 181 -16.05 19.81 -2.98
C GLU A 181 -15.00 20.09 -1.91
N ILE A 182 -13.73 19.85 -2.24
CA ILE A 182 -12.58 20.31 -1.47
C ILE A 182 -11.82 21.31 -2.35
N ILE A 183 -11.59 22.48 -1.81
CA ILE A 183 -11.02 23.63 -2.55
C ILE A 183 -9.75 24.05 -1.83
N ILE A 184 -8.66 24.19 -2.54
CA ILE A 184 -7.38 24.76 -2.04
C ILE A 184 -7.07 26.01 -2.87
N ASP A 185 -6.91 27.15 -2.20
CA ASP A 185 -6.61 28.45 -2.84
C ASP A 185 -7.56 28.79 -4.02
N ASP A 186 -8.86 28.60 -3.80
CA ASP A 186 -9.94 28.81 -4.78
C ASP A 186 -9.99 27.79 -5.93
N ILE A 187 -9.19 26.71 -5.91
CA ILE A 187 -9.11 25.70 -6.93
C ILE A 187 -9.62 24.37 -6.36
N ASN A 188 -10.51 23.66 -7.08
CA ASN A 188 -10.94 22.32 -6.67
C ASN A 188 -9.76 21.35 -6.70
N VAL A 189 -9.60 20.51 -5.66
CA VAL A 189 -8.50 19.53 -5.59
C VAL A 189 -8.49 18.57 -6.78
N LYS A 190 -9.64 18.32 -7.42
CA LYS A 190 -9.75 17.48 -8.63
C LYS A 190 -9.08 18.09 -9.86
N ASP A 191 -8.96 19.42 -9.88
CA ASP A 191 -8.36 20.18 -10.96
C ASP A 191 -6.88 20.50 -10.73
N ILE A 192 -6.31 20.10 -9.58
CA ILE A 192 -4.89 20.26 -9.27
C ILE A 192 -4.14 18.98 -9.65
N LYS A 193 -2.96 19.12 -10.29
CA LYS A 193 -2.08 17.98 -10.54
C LYS A 193 -1.67 17.31 -9.22
N ILE A 194 -1.91 16.01 -9.09
CA ILE A 194 -1.70 15.21 -7.88
C ILE A 194 -0.26 15.38 -7.37
N GLN A 195 0.72 15.37 -8.27
CA GLN A 195 2.12 15.52 -7.91
C GLN A 195 2.39 16.89 -7.27
N SER A 196 1.86 17.99 -7.80
CA SER A 196 2.03 19.32 -7.23
C SER A 196 1.27 19.49 -5.91
N LEU A 197 0.04 18.96 -5.84
CA LEU A 197 -0.76 18.94 -4.61
C LEU A 197 -0.01 18.24 -3.47
N ARG A 198 0.44 17.01 -3.70
CA ARG A 198 1.14 16.21 -2.69
C ARG A 198 2.53 16.74 -2.37
N LYS A 199 3.16 17.51 -3.28
CA LYS A 199 4.44 18.20 -3.00
C LYS A 199 4.28 19.24 -1.90
N LEU A 200 3.15 19.93 -1.81
CA LEU A 200 2.85 20.93 -0.79
C LEU A 200 2.57 20.32 0.60
N MET A 201 2.44 19.00 0.70
CA MET A 201 2.00 18.32 1.91
C MET A 201 3.10 17.44 2.50
N GLY A 202 3.23 17.44 3.81
CA GLY A 202 3.99 16.51 4.61
C GLY A 202 3.03 15.65 5.43
N ILE A 203 3.12 14.33 5.30
CA ILE A 203 2.22 13.40 5.98
C ILE A 203 3.05 12.52 6.89
N VAL A 204 2.68 12.47 8.16
CA VAL A 204 3.26 11.58 9.17
C VAL A 204 2.13 10.70 9.69
N THR A 205 2.15 9.44 9.27
CA THR A 205 1.12 8.45 9.60
C THR A 205 1.44 7.69 10.89
N GLN A 206 0.45 7.06 11.48
CA GLN A 206 0.59 6.17 12.64
C GLN A 206 1.58 5.03 12.36
N GLU A 207 1.42 4.35 11.24
CA GLU A 207 2.37 3.34 10.78
C GLU A 207 3.42 3.99 9.87
N THR A 208 4.65 4.08 10.37
CA THR A 208 5.76 4.62 9.59
C THR A 208 6.29 3.58 8.61
N PHE A 209 6.19 3.87 7.32
CA PHE A 209 6.77 3.02 6.29
C PHE A 209 8.20 3.44 5.97
N LEU A 210 9.15 2.55 6.27
CA LEU A 210 10.57 2.70 5.95
C LEU A 210 11.01 1.58 5.00
N PHE A 211 11.91 1.93 4.10
CA PHE A 211 12.43 1.02 3.08
C PHE A 211 13.71 0.33 3.56
N ASN A 212 14.01 -0.83 3.00
CA ASN A 212 15.27 -1.54 3.24
C ASN A 212 16.45 -0.83 2.57
N GLU A 213 16.70 0.38 3.04
CA GLU A 213 17.69 1.33 2.53
C GLU A 213 18.45 1.94 3.69
N SER A 214 19.46 2.76 3.39
CA SER A 214 20.20 3.51 4.40
C SER A 214 19.30 4.54 5.11
N VAL A 215 19.68 4.95 6.33
CA VAL A 215 19.00 6.01 7.07
C VAL A 215 18.89 7.29 6.24
N LYS A 216 19.99 7.72 5.59
CA LYS A 216 19.97 8.93 4.74
C LYS A 216 18.98 8.80 3.59
N ASN A 217 18.92 7.65 2.92
CA ASN A 217 18.00 7.42 1.80
C ASN A 217 16.54 7.38 2.27
N ASN A 218 16.30 6.87 3.48
CA ASN A 218 14.97 6.92 4.08
C ASN A 218 14.53 8.34 4.43
N ILE A 219 15.42 9.19 4.94
CA ILE A 219 15.11 10.61 5.23
C ILE A 219 14.91 11.38 3.92
N ALA A 220 15.77 11.17 2.92
CA ALA A 220 15.71 11.85 1.61
C ALA A 220 14.80 11.13 0.60
N TYR A 221 13.92 10.22 1.05
CA TYR A 221 13.10 9.41 0.16
C TYR A 221 12.23 10.27 -0.77
N GLY A 222 12.35 10.00 -2.09
CA GLY A 222 11.68 10.78 -3.13
C GLY A 222 12.33 12.12 -3.47
N LEU A 223 13.50 12.42 -2.89
CA LEU A 223 14.28 13.62 -3.16
C LEU A 223 15.65 13.19 -3.73
N GLU A 224 15.88 13.48 -5.02
CA GLU A 224 17.16 13.15 -5.66
C GLU A 224 18.26 14.16 -5.27
N ASN A 225 19.49 13.65 -5.07
CA ASN A 225 20.72 14.45 -4.88
C ASN A 225 20.65 15.50 -3.75
N TYR A 226 20.02 15.15 -2.62
CA TYR A 226 19.94 16.06 -1.48
C TYR A 226 21.27 16.12 -0.70
N PRO A 227 21.78 17.33 -0.37
CA PRO A 227 23.02 17.50 0.40
C PRO A 227 22.91 16.82 1.77
N ILE A 228 23.98 16.12 2.19
CA ILE A 228 23.99 15.42 3.48
C ILE A 228 23.80 16.35 4.66
N GLU A 229 24.28 17.58 4.55
CA GLU A 229 24.13 18.64 5.57
C GLU A 229 22.67 18.93 5.86
N LYS A 230 21.82 18.99 4.82
CA LYS A 230 20.37 19.20 4.96
C LYS A 230 19.67 18.00 5.59
N ILE A 231 20.12 16.80 5.28
CA ILE A 231 19.63 15.57 5.90
C ILE A 231 19.95 15.55 7.40
N ILE A 232 21.19 15.97 7.77
CA ILE A 232 21.61 16.11 9.17
C ILE A 232 20.79 17.18 9.88
N GLU A 233 20.57 18.34 9.27
CA GLU A 233 19.72 19.40 9.84
C GLU A 233 18.30 18.88 10.14
N ALA A 234 17.68 18.19 9.17
CA ALA A 234 16.36 17.60 9.33
C ALA A 234 16.33 16.53 10.44
N ALA A 235 17.36 15.68 10.50
CA ALA A 235 17.49 14.67 11.56
C ALA A 235 17.66 15.30 12.95
N LYS A 236 18.42 16.39 13.08
CA LYS A 236 18.54 17.15 14.33
C LYS A 236 17.20 17.75 14.75
N ALA A 237 16.49 18.38 13.82
CA ALA A 237 15.18 18.97 14.09
C ALA A 237 14.12 17.94 14.50
N ALA A 238 14.27 16.69 14.04
CA ALA A 238 13.43 15.54 14.39
C ALA A 238 13.91 14.78 15.63
N ASN A 239 14.88 15.26 16.39
CA ASN A 239 15.52 14.54 17.49
C ASN A 239 16.07 13.13 17.10
N ALA A 240 16.45 12.96 15.82
CA ALA A 240 16.92 11.68 15.29
C ALA A 240 18.45 11.57 15.24
N HIS A 241 19.16 12.68 15.19
CA HIS A 241 20.62 12.73 14.94
C HIS A 241 21.44 11.86 15.90
N ASN A 242 21.16 11.94 17.21
CA ASN A 242 21.98 11.28 18.23
C ASN A 242 21.92 9.76 18.07
N PHE A 243 20.73 9.17 17.99
CA PHE A 243 20.61 7.72 17.82
C PHE A 243 21.17 7.23 16.47
N ILE A 244 21.12 8.08 15.41
CA ILE A 244 21.72 7.75 14.11
C ILE A 244 23.24 7.62 14.24
N LEU A 245 23.90 8.49 15.00
CA LEU A 245 25.36 8.42 15.25
C LEU A 245 25.78 7.21 16.07
N GLU A 246 24.89 6.65 16.89
CA GLU A 246 25.12 5.43 17.66
C GLU A 246 25.02 4.15 16.81
N MET A 247 24.48 4.25 15.59
CA MET A 247 24.41 3.11 14.66
C MET A 247 25.78 2.79 14.06
N PRO A 248 26.05 1.52 13.70
CA PRO A 248 27.39 1.08 13.22
C PRO A 248 27.95 1.93 12.07
N ASP A 249 27.12 2.30 11.08
CA ASP A 249 27.50 3.07 9.92
C ASP A 249 26.84 4.46 9.88
N GLY A 250 26.29 4.93 11.02
CA GLY A 250 25.60 6.21 11.13
C GLY A 250 24.51 6.38 10.07
N TYR A 251 24.54 7.46 9.31
CA TYR A 251 23.59 7.74 8.24
C TYR A 251 23.61 6.74 7.08
N ASN A 252 24.65 5.93 6.92
CA ASN A 252 24.73 4.88 5.90
C ASN A 252 24.20 3.52 6.39
N THR A 253 23.81 3.40 7.64
CA THR A 253 23.27 2.16 8.22
C THR A 253 22.01 1.72 7.47
N ILE A 254 21.98 0.46 7.02
CA ILE A 254 20.79 -0.16 6.39
C ILE A 254 19.87 -0.67 7.49
N ILE A 255 18.63 -0.14 7.53
CA ILE A 255 17.67 -0.36 8.63
C ILE A 255 16.78 -1.60 8.47
N GLY A 256 16.90 -2.31 7.35
CA GLY A 256 16.11 -3.51 7.05
C GLY A 256 14.68 -3.20 6.56
N GLU A 257 13.96 -4.24 6.18
CA GLU A 257 12.56 -4.11 5.75
C GLU A 257 11.71 -3.50 6.87
N ARG A 258 10.91 -2.47 6.51
CA ARG A 258 10.05 -1.72 7.45
C ARG A 258 10.78 -1.21 8.69
N GLY A 259 12.11 -1.05 8.64
CA GLY A 259 12.90 -0.57 9.78
C GLY A 259 12.91 -1.54 10.97
N VAL A 260 12.92 -2.85 10.72
CA VAL A 260 12.87 -3.89 11.78
C VAL A 260 14.02 -3.80 12.78
N LYS A 261 15.12 -3.16 12.39
CA LYS A 261 16.33 -3.03 13.24
C LYS A 261 16.28 -1.84 14.20
N ILE A 262 15.23 -1.03 14.18
CA ILE A 262 15.10 0.19 14.99
C ILE A 262 13.78 0.22 15.77
N SER A 263 13.74 0.95 16.88
CA SER A 263 12.56 1.07 17.75
C SER A 263 11.41 1.84 17.06
N GLY A 264 10.18 1.74 17.58
CA GLY A 264 9.02 2.48 17.11
C GLY A 264 9.26 4.00 17.09
N GLY A 265 9.79 4.53 18.20
CA GLY A 265 10.10 5.95 18.31
C GLY A 265 11.22 6.42 17.37
N GLN A 266 12.22 5.56 17.11
CA GLN A 266 13.26 5.85 16.12
C GLN A 266 12.67 5.88 14.70
N ARG A 267 11.79 4.93 14.34
CA ARG A 267 11.08 4.95 13.05
C ARG A 267 10.29 6.24 12.87
N GLN A 268 9.53 6.62 13.90
CA GLN A 268 8.71 7.82 13.87
C GLN A 268 9.55 9.10 13.67
N ARG A 269 10.68 9.23 14.40
CA ARG A 269 11.61 10.35 14.25
C ARG A 269 12.24 10.41 12.85
N LEU A 270 12.52 9.28 12.21
CA LEU A 270 12.97 9.26 10.80
C LEU A 270 11.87 9.72 9.83
N SER A 271 10.61 9.34 10.07
CA SER A 271 9.47 9.82 9.28
C SER A 271 9.28 11.34 9.42
N ILE A 272 9.42 11.84 10.64
CA ILE A 272 9.39 13.29 10.90
C ILE A 272 10.55 13.99 10.20
N ALA A 273 11.78 13.46 10.27
CA ALA A 273 12.93 14.00 9.56
C ALA A 273 12.69 14.07 8.04
N ARG A 274 12.09 13.03 7.45
CA ARG A 274 11.66 13.01 6.04
C ARG A 274 10.69 14.15 5.73
N ALA A 275 9.69 14.36 6.58
CA ALA A 275 8.72 15.42 6.41
C ALA A 275 9.34 16.82 6.59
N ILE A 276 10.27 17.00 7.55
CA ILE A 276 11.03 18.25 7.73
C ILE A 276 11.86 18.59 6.50
N LEU A 277 12.58 17.58 5.95
CA LEU A 277 13.45 17.76 4.80
C LEU A 277 12.67 18.23 3.56
N LYS A 278 11.45 17.72 3.38
CA LYS A 278 10.55 18.12 2.32
C LYS A 278 10.07 19.57 2.45
N ASN A 279 10.05 20.11 3.67
CA ASN A 279 9.62 21.49 4.02
C ASN A 279 8.26 21.90 3.41
N PRO A 280 7.18 21.19 3.68
CA PRO A 280 5.87 21.42 3.08
C PRO A 280 5.13 22.61 3.73
N ASP A 281 4.19 23.22 2.98
CA ASP A 281 3.30 24.28 3.49
C ASP A 281 2.18 23.72 4.39
N ILE A 282 1.75 22.48 4.14
CA ILE A 282 0.65 21.79 4.83
C ILE A 282 1.21 20.55 5.51
N MET A 283 0.89 20.36 6.79
CA MET A 283 1.26 19.18 7.56
C MET A 283 0.03 18.38 7.97
N ILE A 284 0.13 17.05 7.88
CA ILE A 284 -0.88 16.12 8.35
C ILE A 284 -0.20 15.13 9.29
N PHE A 285 -0.71 15.06 10.54
CA PHE A 285 -0.26 14.12 11.55
C PHE A 285 -1.42 13.19 11.92
N ASP A 286 -1.26 11.89 11.68
CA ASP A 286 -2.22 10.87 12.07
C ASP A 286 -1.62 9.99 13.17
N GLU A 287 -2.10 10.16 14.41
CA GLU A 287 -1.72 9.37 15.60
C GLU A 287 -0.22 9.10 15.79
N ALA A 288 0.62 10.07 15.52
CA ALA A 288 2.07 9.89 15.44
C ALA A 288 2.77 9.40 16.73
N THR A 289 2.05 9.19 17.86
CA THR A 289 2.66 8.83 19.15
C THR A 289 1.99 7.66 19.88
N SER A 290 1.04 6.98 19.30
CA SER A 290 0.11 6.06 20.01
C SER A 290 0.71 4.74 20.54
N SER A 291 1.98 4.42 20.26
CA SER A 291 2.60 3.14 20.66
C SER A 291 4.06 3.26 21.09
N LEU A 292 4.44 4.42 21.62
CA LEU A 292 5.83 4.73 21.99
C LEU A 292 6.04 4.61 23.50
N ASP A 293 7.28 4.33 23.90
CA ASP A 293 7.74 4.50 25.27
C ASP A 293 7.80 5.99 25.65
N ASN A 294 7.68 6.30 26.93
CA ASN A 294 7.57 7.68 27.42
C ASN A 294 8.73 8.59 26.97
N GLU A 295 9.96 8.09 26.92
CA GLU A 295 11.12 8.90 26.51
C GLU A 295 11.07 9.21 25.01
N SER A 296 10.85 8.19 24.17
CA SER A 296 10.67 8.37 22.72
C SER A 296 9.51 9.27 22.39
N GLU A 297 8.44 9.20 23.17
CA GLU A 297 7.24 10.00 23.00
C GLU A 297 7.51 11.50 23.18
N ILE A 298 8.23 11.88 24.26
CA ILE A 298 8.60 13.29 24.51
C ILE A 298 9.39 13.84 23.31
N LEU A 299 10.39 13.08 22.83
CA LEU A 299 11.23 13.51 21.72
C LEU A 299 10.46 13.65 20.39
N VAL A 300 9.49 12.75 20.16
CA VAL A 300 8.60 12.81 18.97
C VAL A 300 7.67 14.01 19.09
N GLN A 301 7.06 14.22 20.27
CA GLN A 301 6.15 15.33 20.51
C GLN A 301 6.83 16.69 20.30
N GLU A 302 8.02 16.90 20.84
CA GLU A 302 8.81 18.10 20.60
C GLU A 302 9.11 18.34 19.12
N ALA A 303 9.43 17.29 18.38
CA ALA A 303 9.68 17.38 16.94
C ALA A 303 8.41 17.79 16.19
N ILE A 304 7.25 17.22 16.53
CA ILE A 304 5.94 17.58 15.96
C ILE A 304 5.62 19.05 16.25
N GLU A 305 5.76 19.50 17.50
CA GLU A 305 5.49 20.91 17.88
C GLU A 305 6.35 21.91 17.09
N ARG A 306 7.65 21.61 16.92
CA ARG A 306 8.53 22.43 16.07
C ARG A 306 8.08 22.46 14.62
N MET A 307 7.55 21.34 14.10
CA MET A 307 7.08 21.28 12.72
C MET A 307 5.77 22.02 12.49
N MET A 308 4.91 22.17 13.50
CA MET A 308 3.64 22.87 13.38
C MET A 308 3.80 24.40 13.26
N VAL A 309 4.91 24.96 13.75
CA VAL A 309 5.15 26.40 13.74
C VAL A 309 5.18 26.94 12.30
N ASN A 310 4.39 28.00 12.05
CA ASN A 310 4.28 28.69 10.76
C ASN A 310 3.79 27.82 9.59
N ARG A 311 3.11 26.70 9.86
CA ARG A 311 2.52 25.81 8.84
C ARG A 311 1.04 25.60 9.09
N THR A 312 0.31 25.31 8.02
CA THR A 312 -1.07 24.85 8.16
C THR A 312 -1.06 23.38 8.53
N THR A 313 -1.64 23.04 9.66
CA THR A 313 -1.50 21.71 10.22
C THR A 313 -2.86 21.09 10.53
N PHE A 314 -3.05 19.86 10.09
CA PHE A 314 -4.11 18.97 10.55
C PHE A 314 -3.49 17.88 11.44
N VAL A 315 -3.98 17.74 12.66
CA VAL A 315 -3.48 16.73 13.58
C VAL A 315 -4.63 15.95 14.20
N ILE A 316 -4.61 14.62 14.05
CA ILE A 316 -5.49 13.75 14.82
C ILE A 316 -4.89 13.63 16.21
N ALA A 317 -5.53 14.32 17.16
CA ALA A 317 -4.94 14.58 18.46
C ALA A 317 -5.35 13.51 19.48
N HIS A 318 -4.32 12.80 19.99
CA HIS A 318 -4.42 11.90 21.13
C HIS A 318 -3.69 12.43 22.36
N ARG A 319 -3.08 13.63 22.27
CA ARG A 319 -2.35 14.27 23.36
C ARG A 319 -2.91 15.64 23.70
N LEU A 320 -2.97 15.90 24.99
CA LEU A 320 -3.49 17.15 25.53
C LEU A 320 -2.68 18.37 25.09
N SER A 321 -1.34 18.26 25.03
CA SER A 321 -0.47 19.34 24.57
C SER A 321 -0.79 19.75 23.14
N THR A 322 -1.00 18.80 22.25
CA THR A 322 -1.38 19.05 20.84
C THR A 322 -2.71 19.77 20.74
N ILE A 323 -3.69 19.36 21.56
CA ILE A 323 -5.04 19.94 21.56
C ILE A 323 -4.98 21.39 22.06
N ARG A 324 -4.23 21.67 23.13
CA ARG A 324 -4.11 23.02 23.70
C ARG A 324 -3.42 24.01 22.78
N ASN A 325 -2.44 23.54 22.01
CA ASN A 325 -1.69 24.36 21.06
C ASN A 325 -2.41 24.57 19.72
N ALA A 326 -3.56 23.91 19.49
CA ALA A 326 -4.34 24.05 18.28
C ALA A 326 -5.05 25.41 18.19
N THR A 327 -5.05 26.00 16.99
CA THR A 327 -5.80 27.25 16.73
C THR A 327 -7.31 27.01 16.86
N ARG A 328 -7.76 25.86 16.35
CA ARG A 328 -9.14 25.38 16.45
C ARG A 328 -9.19 23.86 16.59
N ILE A 329 -10.20 23.40 17.28
CA ILE A 329 -10.50 21.98 17.45
C ILE A 329 -11.77 21.68 16.66
N LEU A 330 -11.75 20.64 15.85
CA LEU A 330 -12.92 20.04 15.20
C LEU A 330 -13.29 18.75 15.92
N VAL A 331 -14.47 18.73 16.50
CA VAL A 331 -15.00 17.53 17.18
C VAL A 331 -15.86 16.74 16.19
N LEU A 332 -15.36 15.57 15.78
CA LEU A 332 -16.05 14.69 14.86
C LEU A 332 -16.75 13.55 15.62
N ASP A 333 -18.01 13.31 15.27
CA ASP A 333 -18.75 12.13 15.72
C ASP A 333 -19.63 11.63 14.57
N ARG A 334 -19.58 10.32 14.31
CA ARG A 334 -20.36 9.65 13.25
C ARG A 334 -20.32 10.39 11.90
N GLY A 335 -19.14 10.81 11.51
CA GLY A 335 -18.90 11.46 10.23
C GLY A 335 -19.37 12.92 10.15
N LYS A 336 -19.75 13.57 11.24
CA LYS A 336 -20.18 14.97 11.27
C LYS A 336 -19.27 15.79 12.18
N ILE A 337 -19.11 17.06 11.86
CA ILE A 337 -18.51 18.04 12.78
C ILE A 337 -19.60 18.50 13.73
N ILE A 338 -19.46 18.15 15.01
CA ILE A 338 -20.46 18.45 16.06
C ILE A 338 -20.13 19.74 16.79
N GLN A 339 -18.84 20.04 17.01
CA GLN A 339 -18.39 21.25 17.66
C GLN A 339 -17.13 21.78 16.98
N ILE A 340 -16.98 23.11 16.94
CA ILE A 340 -15.79 23.81 16.46
C ILE A 340 -15.49 24.94 17.45
N GLY A 341 -14.23 25.02 17.93
CA GLY A 341 -13.85 26.09 18.84
C GLY A 341 -12.41 25.94 19.34
N LYS A 342 -12.01 26.80 20.25
CA LYS A 342 -10.75 26.68 21.00
C LYS A 342 -10.93 25.75 22.20
N HIS A 343 -9.82 25.28 22.76
CA HIS A 343 -9.82 24.43 23.94
C HIS A 343 -10.64 25.02 25.10
N GLU A 344 -10.40 26.31 25.42
CA GLU A 344 -11.04 27.01 26.54
C GLU A 344 -12.56 27.11 26.36
N ASP A 345 -13.02 27.38 25.13
CA ASP A 345 -14.43 27.55 24.81
C ASP A 345 -15.16 26.19 24.87
N LEU A 346 -14.54 25.16 24.30
CA LEU A 346 -15.15 23.82 24.21
C LEU A 346 -15.14 23.08 25.55
N ILE A 347 -14.15 23.30 26.43
CA ILE A 347 -14.11 22.72 27.77
C ILE A 347 -15.12 23.35 28.72
N ALA A 348 -15.47 24.64 28.49
CA ALA A 348 -16.46 25.36 29.27
C ALA A 348 -17.90 24.88 29.01
N ASP A 349 -18.15 24.26 27.85
CA ASP A 349 -19.46 23.67 27.52
C ASP A 349 -19.66 22.34 28.26
N GLU A 350 -20.35 22.39 29.40
CA GLU A 350 -20.59 21.23 30.26
C GLU A 350 -21.35 20.10 29.59
N LYS A 351 -22.17 20.37 28.59
CA LYS A 351 -22.93 19.38 27.81
C LYS A 351 -22.24 18.99 26.52
N GLY A 352 -21.14 19.66 26.20
CA GLY A 352 -20.38 19.46 24.99
C GLY A 352 -19.75 18.07 24.90
N LEU A 353 -19.72 17.54 23.67
CA LEU A 353 -19.10 16.25 23.41
C LEU A 353 -17.58 16.30 23.63
N TYR A 354 -16.94 17.45 23.34
CA TYR A 354 -15.53 17.67 23.58
C TYR A 354 -15.15 17.45 25.05
N ARG A 355 -15.92 18.03 25.99
CA ARG A 355 -15.64 17.89 27.42
C ARG A 355 -15.74 16.42 27.87
N LYS A 356 -16.71 15.69 27.36
CA LYS A 356 -16.84 14.25 27.65
C LYS A 356 -15.62 13.47 27.18
N PHE A 357 -15.11 13.72 25.96
CA PHE A 357 -13.89 13.09 25.46
C PHE A 357 -12.67 13.50 26.25
N TYR A 358 -12.56 14.78 26.60
CA TYR A 358 -11.48 15.28 27.43
C TYR A 358 -11.45 14.59 28.80
N GLU A 359 -12.57 14.47 29.46
CA GLU A 359 -12.69 13.81 30.77
C GLU A 359 -12.40 12.31 30.69
N MET A 360 -12.78 11.63 29.60
CA MET A 360 -12.50 10.19 29.43
C MET A 360 -11.05 9.90 29.06
N GLN A 361 -10.38 10.79 28.35
CA GLN A 361 -9.06 10.52 27.79
C GLN A 361 -7.91 11.13 28.59
N PHE A 362 -8.16 12.21 29.35
CA PHE A 362 -7.14 13.03 29.99
C PHE A 362 -7.40 13.34 31.48
N ARG A 363 -8.46 12.81 32.07
CA ARG A 363 -8.66 12.84 33.53
C ARG A 363 -7.97 11.62 34.12
N ASP A 364 -6.89 11.86 34.88
CA ASP A 364 -6.32 10.91 35.83
C ASP A 364 -7.27 10.67 37.02
#